data_eacee810dcf3a821863e4fcbae88fb0f
#
_entry.id   eacee810dcf3a821863e4fcbae88fb0f
#
_cell.length_a   1.000
_cell.length_b   1.000
_cell.length_c   1.000
_cell.angle_alpha   90.00
_cell.angle_beta   90.00
_cell.angle_gamma   90.00
#
_symmetry.space_group_name_H-M   'P 1'
#
loop_
_entity.id
_entity.type
_entity.pdbx_description
1 polymer ?
#
loop_
_entity_poly.entity_id
_entity_poly.type
_entity_poly.pdbx_seq_one_letter_code
_entity_poly.pdbx_strand_id
1 'polypeptide(L)'
;MKRKVPAFIHTPSVAILASVLSISLASCDQGEIEGINIPCPQESHVHAVDLGLSVKWACCNVGANSPEEYGGYYAWGDPEEKDSCIWENYKWYNDEGNLFKYYDADGKTTLDPEDDTAQTLWGDDWRTPTQAEMKELMERCTWTWCSVNGVYGYRVSGNGNSIFLPAAGSQYEDIFTSQGTQGCYMSATLYSNDYGYEVCMGFNKKDRYTINSDRYDGHTIRPVKK
;
A
#
# COMPACT_ATOMS: atom_id res chain seq x y z
N MET A 1 20.91 77.48 -51.08
CA MET A 1 20.52 77.23 -49.70
C MET A 1 20.46 75.68 -49.48
N LYS A 2 21.47 75.10 -48.83
CA LYS A 2 21.55 73.71 -48.52
C LYS A 2 21.33 73.54 -47.02
N ARG A 3 20.21 72.89 -46.60
CA ARG A 3 19.92 72.61 -45.19
C ARG A 3 20.71 71.39 -44.77
N LYS A 4 21.47 71.51 -43.68
CA LYS A 4 22.15 70.39 -43.00
C LYS A 4 21.16 69.64 -42.11
N VAL A 5 21.19 68.33 -42.22
CA VAL A 5 20.47 67.43 -41.38
C VAL A 5 21.37 67.09 -40.17
N PRO A 6 20.90 67.13 -38.92
CA PRO A 6 21.69 66.76 -37.75
C PRO A 6 21.78 65.26 -37.59
N ALA A 7 22.96 64.77 -37.16
CA ALA A 7 23.27 63.41 -36.89
C ALA A 7 22.54 62.89 -35.59
N PHE A 8 21.86 61.78 -35.67
CA PHE A 8 21.31 61.08 -34.51
C PHE A 8 22.42 60.33 -33.79
N ILE A 9 22.61 60.63 -32.52
CA ILE A 9 23.51 59.93 -31.61
C ILE A 9 22.74 58.71 -31.09
N HIS A 10 23.24 57.49 -31.41
CA HIS A 10 22.72 56.23 -30.84
C HIS A 10 23.31 56.06 -29.45
N THR A 11 22.47 56.11 -28.45
CA THR A 11 22.77 55.58 -27.10
C THR A 11 22.47 54.09 -27.02
N PRO A 12 23.40 53.28 -26.50
CA PRO A 12 23.11 51.86 -26.33
C PRO A 12 22.14 51.65 -25.16
N SER A 13 20.99 51.03 -25.45
CA SER A 13 20.06 50.55 -24.43
C SER A 13 20.66 49.37 -23.68
N VAL A 14 20.93 49.56 -22.39
CA VAL A 14 21.27 48.48 -21.48
C VAL A 14 20.00 47.72 -21.18
N ALA A 15 19.87 46.50 -21.71
CA ALA A 15 18.81 45.61 -21.35
C ALA A 15 19.12 45.03 -19.97
N ILE A 16 18.38 45.47 -18.97
CA ILE A 16 18.36 44.82 -17.64
C ILE A 16 17.54 43.54 -17.75
N LEU A 17 18.25 42.41 -17.77
CA LEU A 17 17.61 41.10 -17.64
C LEU A 17 17.10 40.95 -16.18
N ALA A 18 15.84 41.23 -15.95
CA ALA A 18 15.16 40.84 -14.72
C ALA A 18 14.93 39.33 -14.75
N SER A 19 15.79 38.58 -14.08
CA SER A 19 15.52 37.14 -13.79
C SER A 19 14.35 37.05 -12.81
N VAL A 20 13.17 36.83 -13.35
CA VAL A 20 12.01 36.45 -12.54
C VAL A 20 12.26 35.02 -12.05
N LEU A 21 12.70 34.90 -10.79
CA LEU A 21 12.77 33.67 -10.08
C LEU A 21 11.31 33.27 -9.79
N SER A 22 10.70 32.51 -10.69
CA SER A 22 9.41 31.88 -10.47
C SER A 22 9.62 30.78 -9.44
N ILE A 23 9.31 31.07 -8.16
CA ILE A 23 9.09 30.06 -7.14
C ILE A 23 7.77 29.37 -7.51
N SER A 24 7.88 28.27 -8.25
CA SER A 24 6.77 27.36 -8.40
C SER A 24 6.51 26.72 -7.03
N LEU A 25 5.48 27.20 -6.34
CA LEU A 25 4.84 26.47 -5.28
C LEU A 25 4.34 25.17 -5.91
N ALA A 26 5.07 24.08 -5.70
CA ALA A 26 4.64 22.74 -6.07
C ALA A 26 3.38 22.44 -5.24
N SER A 27 2.24 22.70 -5.87
CA SER A 27 0.95 22.16 -5.42
C SER A 27 1.08 20.65 -5.46
N CYS A 28 1.05 19.99 -4.29
CA CYS A 28 0.96 18.54 -4.16
C CYS A 28 -0.44 18.05 -4.51
N ASP A 29 -0.99 18.46 -5.62
CA ASP A 29 -2.26 18.00 -6.14
C ASP A 29 -2.06 17.58 -7.61
N GLN A 30 -2.17 16.26 -7.84
CA GLN A 30 -2.19 15.62 -9.17
C GLN A 30 -0.86 15.66 -9.96
N GLY A 31 0.22 15.11 -9.38
CA GLY A 31 1.40 14.77 -10.17
C GLY A 31 1.55 13.27 -10.26
N GLU A 32 1.43 12.68 -11.46
CA GLU A 32 2.18 11.48 -11.76
C GLU A 32 3.62 11.80 -11.42
N ILE A 33 4.17 11.14 -10.40
CA ILE A 33 5.60 11.22 -10.16
C ILE A 33 6.21 10.23 -11.16
N GLU A 34 6.38 10.68 -12.43
CA GLU A 34 7.16 9.93 -13.41
C GLU A 34 8.56 9.67 -12.83
N GLY A 35 8.96 8.41 -12.83
CA GLY A 35 10.31 8.01 -12.49
C GLY A 35 10.61 7.79 -11.01
N ILE A 36 9.63 7.52 -10.13
CA ILE A 36 9.94 6.89 -8.87
C ILE A 36 10.40 5.46 -9.19
N ASN A 37 11.70 5.30 -9.30
CA ASN A 37 12.30 3.99 -9.26
C ASN A 37 12.09 3.46 -7.83
N ILE A 38 10.96 2.80 -7.60
CA ILE A 38 10.76 1.99 -6.40
C ILE A 38 11.57 0.75 -6.69
N PRO A 39 12.72 0.56 -6.05
CA PRO A 39 13.60 -0.51 -6.44
C PRO A 39 12.98 -1.85 -6.06
N CYS A 40 12.33 -2.47 -7.04
CA CYS A 40 12.27 -3.90 -7.12
C CYS A 40 13.26 -4.28 -8.23
N PRO A 41 14.51 -4.52 -7.91
CA PRO A 41 15.58 -4.54 -8.91
C PRO A 41 15.69 -5.83 -9.69
N GLN A 42 14.86 -6.82 -9.53
CA GLN A 42 15.02 -8.09 -10.24
C GLN A 42 13.70 -8.84 -10.48
N GLU A 43 13.62 -9.40 -11.67
CA GLU A 43 12.49 -10.09 -12.29
C GLU A 43 12.06 -11.41 -11.63
N SER A 44 12.38 -11.74 -10.43
CA SER A 44 11.97 -13.05 -9.87
C SER A 44 12.01 -13.17 -8.35
N HIS A 45 12.07 -12.08 -7.59
CA HIS A 45 12.14 -12.25 -6.15
C HIS A 45 11.51 -11.11 -5.38
N VAL A 46 10.91 -11.49 -4.29
CA VAL A 46 10.43 -10.57 -3.28
C VAL A 46 11.60 -10.24 -2.36
N HIS A 47 12.00 -8.99 -2.28
CA HIS A 47 13.00 -8.55 -1.33
C HIS A 47 12.38 -7.81 -0.15
N ALA A 48 13.09 -7.88 0.98
CA ALA A 48 12.71 -7.21 2.21
C ALA A 48 13.32 -5.81 2.26
N VAL A 49 12.49 -4.80 2.43
CA VAL A 49 12.88 -3.39 2.50
C VAL A 49 12.96 -2.97 3.97
N ASP A 50 14.14 -2.49 4.38
CA ASP A 50 14.34 -1.95 5.72
C ASP A 50 13.86 -0.49 5.77
N LEU A 51 12.75 -0.25 6.45
CA LEU A 51 12.18 1.07 6.69
C LEU A 51 12.56 1.67 8.05
N GLY A 52 13.50 1.03 8.79
CA GLY A 52 13.89 1.42 10.15
C GLY A 52 12.84 1.05 11.20
N LEU A 53 12.03 0.03 10.94
CA LEU A 53 10.97 -0.49 11.80
C LEU A 53 11.40 -1.80 12.46
N SER A 54 10.55 -2.35 13.31
CA SER A 54 10.79 -3.63 14.00
C SER A 54 10.92 -4.82 13.07
N VAL A 55 10.37 -4.72 11.85
CA VAL A 55 10.42 -5.72 10.78
C VAL A 55 10.72 -5.07 9.43
N LYS A 56 11.24 -5.87 8.49
CA LYS A 56 11.37 -5.46 7.08
C LYS A 56 10.10 -5.80 6.32
N TRP A 57 9.72 -4.94 5.40
CA TRP A 57 8.51 -5.06 4.60
C TRP A 57 8.82 -5.58 3.19
N ALA A 58 7.96 -6.43 2.67
CA ALA A 58 8.09 -6.88 1.29
C ALA A 58 7.94 -5.72 0.29
N CYS A 59 8.61 -5.82 -0.85
CA CYS A 59 8.51 -4.82 -1.93
C CYS A 59 7.17 -4.86 -2.68
N CYS A 60 6.50 -6.02 -2.72
CA CYS A 60 5.20 -6.22 -3.40
C CYS A 60 4.24 -7.05 -2.54
N ASN A 61 2.98 -7.11 -2.94
CA ASN A 61 1.95 -7.91 -2.28
C ASN A 61 2.10 -9.40 -2.62
N VAL A 62 1.51 -10.28 -1.83
CA VAL A 62 1.38 -11.70 -2.17
C VAL A 62 0.62 -11.83 -3.49
N GLY A 63 1.13 -12.65 -4.41
CA GLY A 63 0.56 -12.84 -5.75
C GLY A 63 0.91 -11.74 -6.76
N ALA A 64 1.66 -10.68 -6.37
CA ALA A 64 2.11 -9.62 -7.26
C ALA A 64 3.55 -9.84 -7.74
N ASN A 65 3.86 -9.42 -8.97
CA ASN A 65 5.19 -9.46 -9.57
C ASN A 65 5.91 -8.10 -9.51
N SER A 66 5.16 -7.02 -9.26
CA SER A 66 5.69 -5.67 -9.14
C SER A 66 5.03 -4.90 -7.98
N PRO A 67 5.65 -3.81 -7.50
CA PRO A 67 5.14 -3.06 -6.34
C PRO A 67 3.75 -2.47 -6.54
N GLU A 68 3.36 -2.13 -7.77
CA GLU A 68 2.08 -1.52 -8.11
C GLU A 68 0.95 -2.50 -8.37
N GLU A 69 1.26 -3.80 -8.59
CA GLU A 69 0.22 -4.81 -8.74
C GLU A 69 -0.51 -5.04 -7.41
N TYR A 70 -1.83 -5.24 -7.50
CA TYR A 70 -2.66 -5.46 -6.32
C TYR A 70 -2.37 -6.78 -5.61
N GLY A 71 -1.91 -7.80 -6.36
CA GLY A 71 -1.73 -9.16 -5.88
C GLY A 71 -3.05 -9.92 -5.72
N GLY A 72 -2.99 -11.03 -5.00
CA GLY A 72 -4.15 -11.84 -4.67
C GLY A 72 -5.00 -11.26 -3.55
N TYR A 73 -6.25 -11.72 -3.46
CA TYR A 73 -7.19 -11.40 -2.40
C TYR A 73 -7.52 -12.66 -1.63
N TYR A 74 -7.29 -12.62 -0.33
CA TYR A 74 -7.36 -13.78 0.55
C TYR A 74 -8.30 -13.50 1.71
N ALA A 75 -9.06 -14.52 2.12
CA ALA A 75 -9.77 -14.49 3.39
C ALA A 75 -8.78 -14.75 4.55
N TRP A 76 -9.09 -14.27 5.74
CA TRP A 76 -8.18 -14.35 6.87
C TRP A 76 -7.87 -15.79 7.29
N GLY A 77 -6.59 -16.16 7.27
CA GLY A 77 -6.15 -17.51 7.59
C GLY A 77 -6.48 -18.57 6.52
N ASP A 78 -6.75 -18.13 5.29
CA ASP A 78 -7.03 -19.01 4.15
C ASP A 78 -6.12 -18.65 2.98
N PRO A 79 -5.11 -19.46 2.65
CA PRO A 79 -4.15 -19.16 1.58
C PRO A 79 -4.70 -19.41 0.16
N GLU A 80 -5.93 -19.85 0.03
CA GLU A 80 -6.57 -20.06 -1.27
C GLU A 80 -7.31 -18.79 -1.73
N GLU A 81 -7.02 -18.32 -2.94
CA GLU A 81 -7.84 -17.33 -3.60
C GLU A 81 -9.19 -17.92 -3.98
N LYS A 82 -10.25 -17.13 -3.83
CA LYS A 82 -11.62 -17.57 -4.10
C LYS A 82 -12.30 -16.66 -5.12
N ASP A 83 -13.11 -17.25 -5.97
CA ASP A 83 -13.95 -16.49 -6.90
C ASP A 83 -15.00 -15.66 -6.16
N SER A 84 -15.43 -16.12 -4.99
CA SER A 84 -16.40 -15.43 -4.12
C SER A 84 -16.01 -15.60 -2.66
N CYS A 85 -15.96 -14.51 -1.92
CA CYS A 85 -15.62 -14.45 -0.50
C CYS A 85 -16.92 -14.38 0.31
N ILE A 86 -17.38 -15.52 0.85
CA ILE A 86 -18.61 -15.68 1.63
C ILE A 86 -18.40 -16.63 2.80
N TRP A 87 -19.26 -16.60 3.83
CA TRP A 87 -19.17 -17.50 4.97
C TRP A 87 -19.20 -18.97 4.58
N GLU A 88 -20.05 -19.34 3.63
CA GLU A 88 -20.30 -20.73 3.23
C GLU A 88 -19.08 -21.42 2.63
N ASN A 89 -18.12 -20.67 2.10
CA ASN A 89 -16.86 -21.21 1.57
C ASN A 89 -15.63 -20.81 2.37
N TYR A 90 -15.81 -20.14 3.49
CA TYR A 90 -14.71 -19.74 4.35
C TYR A 90 -14.12 -20.94 5.09
N LYS A 91 -12.82 -21.13 5.00
CA LYS A 91 -12.06 -22.28 5.51
C LYS A 91 -12.40 -22.67 6.96
N TRP A 92 -12.65 -21.69 7.83
CA TRP A 92 -12.86 -21.89 9.26
C TRP A 92 -14.34 -21.82 9.70
N TYR A 93 -15.25 -21.96 8.76
CA TYR A 93 -16.69 -21.95 8.98
C TYR A 93 -17.29 -23.28 8.53
N ASN A 94 -18.17 -23.89 9.31
CA ASN A 94 -18.77 -25.19 9.01
C ASN A 94 -20.22 -25.07 8.53
N ASP A 95 -20.77 -26.16 8.00
CA ASP A 95 -22.14 -26.22 7.48
C ASP A 95 -23.20 -25.99 8.56
N GLU A 96 -22.83 -26.06 9.84
CA GLU A 96 -23.71 -25.76 10.97
C GLU A 96 -23.77 -24.25 11.30
N GLY A 97 -23.02 -23.44 10.60
CA GLY A 97 -22.97 -22.00 10.83
C GLY A 97 -22.06 -21.59 11.99
N ASN A 98 -21.01 -22.36 12.29
CA ASN A 98 -20.10 -22.08 13.39
C ASN A 98 -18.65 -21.97 12.93
N LEU A 99 -17.92 -21.07 13.58
CA LEU A 99 -16.46 -21.05 13.53
C LEU A 99 -15.91 -22.22 14.34
N PHE A 100 -14.87 -22.90 13.82
CA PHE A 100 -14.25 -24.04 14.49
C PHE A 100 -12.72 -23.87 14.70
N LYS A 101 -12.12 -22.75 14.25
CA LYS A 101 -10.76 -22.31 14.59
C LYS A 101 -10.73 -20.79 14.73
N TYR A 102 -9.89 -20.28 15.63
CA TYR A 102 -9.79 -18.86 15.95
C TYR A 102 -11.12 -18.29 16.48
N TYR A 103 -11.59 -18.81 17.59
CA TYR A 103 -12.84 -18.44 18.24
C TYR A 103 -12.68 -18.47 19.77
N ASP A 104 -13.73 -18.13 20.52
CA ASP A 104 -13.67 -18.01 21.98
C ASP A 104 -13.03 -19.22 22.69
N ALA A 105 -13.30 -20.44 22.24
CA ALA A 105 -12.86 -21.64 22.94
C ALA A 105 -11.36 -21.94 22.76
N ASP A 106 -10.73 -21.55 21.64
CA ASP A 106 -9.30 -21.74 21.44
C ASP A 106 -8.46 -20.52 21.87
N GLY A 107 -9.11 -19.36 22.08
CA GLY A 107 -8.49 -18.12 22.55
C GLY A 107 -7.41 -17.55 21.65
N LYS A 108 -7.32 -18.03 20.40
CA LYS A 108 -6.32 -17.58 19.43
C LYS A 108 -6.78 -16.31 18.72
N THR A 109 -5.94 -15.29 18.75
CA THR A 109 -6.20 -14.00 18.11
C THR A 109 -5.15 -13.65 17.06
N THR A 110 -4.26 -14.58 16.74
CA THR A 110 -3.19 -14.41 15.74
C THR A 110 -3.07 -15.68 14.94
N LEU A 111 -2.79 -15.58 13.64
CA LEU A 111 -2.63 -16.72 12.75
C LEU A 111 -1.53 -17.67 13.24
N ASP A 112 -1.83 -18.96 13.19
CA ASP A 112 -0.83 -20.00 13.26
C ASP A 112 0.00 -19.98 11.95
N PRO A 113 1.28 -20.40 11.97
CA PRO A 113 2.14 -20.39 10.79
C PRO A 113 1.57 -21.10 9.55
N GLU A 114 0.91 -22.24 9.77
CA GLU A 114 0.30 -23.05 8.70
C GLU A 114 -0.93 -22.42 8.04
N ASP A 115 -1.49 -21.37 8.66
CA ASP A 115 -2.65 -20.63 8.14
C ASP A 115 -2.28 -19.24 7.65
N ASP A 116 -1.05 -18.82 7.91
CA ASP A 116 -0.55 -17.53 7.43
C ASP A 116 -0.27 -17.63 5.92
N THR A 117 -1.09 -16.94 5.13
CA THR A 117 -1.00 -16.94 3.66
C THR A 117 0.38 -16.53 3.16
N ALA A 118 0.99 -15.51 3.77
CA ALA A 118 2.33 -15.07 3.37
C ALA A 118 3.38 -16.16 3.66
N GLN A 119 3.31 -16.83 4.80
CA GLN A 119 4.21 -17.92 5.15
C GLN A 119 3.99 -19.14 4.28
N THR A 120 2.73 -19.52 4.05
CA THR A 120 2.37 -20.68 3.23
C THR A 120 2.85 -20.53 1.78
N LEU A 121 2.72 -19.33 1.19
CA LEU A 121 3.05 -19.10 -0.22
C LEU A 121 4.51 -18.67 -0.46
N TRP A 122 5.16 -18.01 0.51
CA TRP A 122 6.52 -17.47 0.34
C TRP A 122 7.58 -18.13 1.23
N GLY A 123 7.18 -19.03 2.12
CA GLY A 123 8.07 -19.77 3.01
C GLY A 123 8.26 -19.11 4.37
N ASP A 124 8.93 -19.84 5.26
CA ASP A 124 9.01 -19.60 6.72
C ASP A 124 9.65 -18.27 7.14
N ASP A 125 10.41 -17.63 6.26
CA ASP A 125 10.99 -16.32 6.53
C ASP A 125 9.97 -15.18 6.49
N TRP A 126 8.84 -15.39 5.81
CA TRP A 126 7.81 -14.40 5.58
C TRP A 126 6.56 -14.70 6.40
N ARG A 127 5.81 -13.67 6.73
CA ARG A 127 4.51 -13.78 7.38
C ARG A 127 3.66 -12.54 7.12
N THR A 128 2.39 -12.66 7.38
CA THR A 128 1.46 -11.54 7.44
C THR A 128 1.83 -10.63 8.63
N PRO A 129 1.86 -9.30 8.48
CA PRO A 129 2.17 -8.39 9.57
C PRO A 129 1.07 -8.41 10.64
N THR A 130 1.46 -8.21 11.89
CA THR A 130 0.52 -8.00 12.99
C THR A 130 -0.09 -6.59 12.93
N GLN A 131 -1.22 -6.37 13.62
CA GLN A 131 -1.80 -5.04 13.80
C GLN A 131 -0.78 -4.05 14.40
N ALA A 132 0.05 -4.49 15.35
CA ALA A 132 1.06 -3.64 15.98
C ALA A 132 2.13 -3.16 14.98
N GLU A 133 2.58 -4.01 14.07
CA GLU A 133 3.54 -3.66 13.02
C GLU A 133 2.93 -2.75 11.96
N MET A 134 1.66 -2.96 11.61
CA MET A 134 0.93 -2.03 10.74
C MET A 134 0.79 -0.65 11.37
N LYS A 135 0.51 -0.60 12.67
CA LYS A 135 0.45 0.65 13.43
C LYS A 135 1.81 1.34 13.46
N GLU A 136 2.89 0.58 13.69
CA GLU A 136 4.26 1.11 13.64
C GLU A 136 4.57 1.71 12.26
N LEU A 137 4.20 1.03 11.15
CA LEU A 137 4.35 1.53 9.79
C LEU A 137 3.60 2.85 9.57
N MET A 138 2.33 2.91 10.02
CA MET A 138 1.50 4.13 9.88
C MET A 138 2.04 5.32 10.67
N GLU A 139 2.61 5.09 11.85
CA GLU A 139 3.04 6.14 12.78
C GLU A 139 4.47 6.62 12.52
N ARG A 140 5.38 5.74 12.08
CA ARG A 140 6.82 6.05 12.01
C ARG A 140 7.34 6.34 10.61
N CYS A 141 6.58 6.05 9.56
CA CYS A 141 6.98 6.31 8.18
C CYS A 141 6.30 7.55 7.59
N THR A 142 6.92 8.11 6.57
CA THR A 142 6.34 9.17 5.74
C THR A 142 5.50 8.57 4.64
N TRP A 143 4.25 9.02 4.51
CA TRP A 143 3.29 8.52 3.54
C TRP A 143 2.98 9.59 2.50
N THR A 144 3.22 9.30 1.22
CA THR A 144 2.97 10.20 0.11
C THR A 144 2.05 9.52 -0.90
N TRP A 145 0.83 10.06 -1.07
CA TRP A 145 -0.11 9.57 -2.09
C TRP A 145 0.42 9.89 -3.48
N CYS A 146 0.53 8.89 -4.34
CA CYS A 146 1.04 9.02 -5.70
C CYS A 146 0.50 7.92 -6.59
N SER A 147 0.89 7.91 -7.86
CA SER A 147 0.67 6.77 -8.74
C SER A 147 2.01 6.20 -9.25
N VAL A 148 2.00 4.90 -9.52
CA VAL A 148 3.11 4.16 -10.15
C VAL A 148 2.49 3.39 -11.30
N ASN A 149 2.97 3.61 -12.53
CA ASN A 149 2.42 3.00 -13.75
C ASN A 149 0.89 3.12 -13.86
N GLY A 150 0.33 4.27 -13.44
CA GLY A 150 -1.11 4.53 -13.47
C GLY A 150 -1.91 3.94 -12.29
N VAL A 151 -1.28 3.20 -11.39
CA VAL A 151 -1.92 2.64 -10.19
C VAL A 151 -1.72 3.57 -9.00
N TYR A 152 -2.82 4.04 -8.41
CA TYR A 152 -2.77 4.91 -7.23
C TYR A 152 -2.50 4.12 -5.94
N GLY A 153 -1.83 4.79 -5.00
CA GLY A 153 -1.49 4.22 -3.71
C GLY A 153 -0.61 5.15 -2.88
N TYR A 154 0.03 4.59 -1.88
CA TYR A 154 0.99 5.32 -1.07
C TYR A 154 2.42 4.82 -1.29
N ARG A 155 3.32 5.76 -1.57
CA ARG A 155 4.74 5.56 -1.28
C ARG A 155 4.94 5.76 0.21
N VAL A 156 5.44 4.73 0.88
CA VAL A 156 5.75 4.72 2.31
C VAL A 156 7.25 4.69 2.47
N SER A 157 7.82 5.70 3.13
CA SER A 157 9.27 5.91 3.21
C SER A 157 9.77 5.96 4.64
N GLY A 158 10.89 5.30 4.90
CA GLY A 158 11.61 5.28 6.17
C GLY A 158 13.04 4.81 5.97
N ASN A 159 13.96 5.22 6.83
CA ASN A 159 15.38 4.81 6.81
C ASN A 159 16.06 4.94 5.42
N GLY A 160 15.70 5.96 4.64
CA GLY A 160 16.25 6.19 3.29
C GLY A 160 15.69 5.27 2.21
N ASN A 161 14.81 4.33 2.55
CA ASN A 161 14.17 3.38 1.64
C ASN A 161 12.68 3.69 1.49
N SER A 162 12.02 3.03 0.54
CA SER A 162 10.56 3.11 0.37
C SER A 162 9.95 1.85 -0.21
N ILE A 163 8.67 1.63 0.10
CA ILE A 163 7.79 0.68 -0.56
C ILE A 163 6.60 1.43 -1.16
N PHE A 164 5.92 0.80 -2.12
CA PHE A 164 4.64 1.30 -2.64
C PHE A 164 3.52 0.36 -2.21
N LEU A 165 2.48 0.91 -1.60
CA LEU A 165 1.26 0.20 -1.22
C LEU A 165 0.15 0.63 -2.17
N PRO A 166 -0.21 -0.17 -3.18
CA PRO A 166 -1.31 0.15 -4.09
C PRO A 166 -2.65 0.21 -3.35
N ALA A 167 -3.54 1.08 -3.81
CA ALA A 167 -4.92 1.15 -3.36
C ALA A 167 -5.71 -0.03 -3.94
N ALA A 168 -5.48 -1.23 -3.40
CA ALA A 168 -5.98 -2.49 -3.94
C ALA A 168 -7.48 -2.72 -3.69
N GLY A 169 -8.13 -1.92 -2.81
CA GLY A 169 -9.52 -2.16 -2.44
C GLY A 169 -9.69 -3.45 -1.62
N SER A 170 -10.83 -4.07 -1.79
CA SER A 170 -11.22 -5.34 -1.14
C SER A 170 -12.11 -6.16 -2.08
N GLN A 171 -12.21 -7.45 -1.83
CA GLN A 171 -13.17 -8.33 -2.49
C GLN A 171 -14.30 -8.69 -1.50
N TYR A 172 -15.53 -8.38 -1.88
CA TYR A 172 -16.75 -8.77 -1.17
C TYR A 172 -17.57 -9.65 -2.09
N GLU A 173 -17.89 -10.87 -1.66
CA GLU A 173 -18.47 -11.87 -2.56
C GLU A 173 -17.58 -12.01 -3.81
N ASP A 174 -18.14 -11.80 -5.00
CA ASP A 174 -17.46 -11.83 -6.30
C ASP A 174 -17.09 -10.42 -6.84
N ILE A 175 -17.24 -9.38 -6.00
CA ILE A 175 -17.09 -7.99 -6.42
C ILE A 175 -15.84 -7.36 -5.80
N PHE A 176 -14.96 -6.84 -6.66
CA PHE A 176 -13.84 -5.99 -6.23
C PHE A 176 -14.31 -4.55 -6.07
N THR A 177 -14.07 -3.97 -4.90
CA THR A 177 -14.51 -2.62 -4.57
C THR A 177 -13.34 -1.71 -4.26
N SER A 178 -13.54 -0.40 -4.54
CA SER A 178 -12.60 0.67 -4.12
C SER A 178 -11.18 0.57 -4.66
N GLN A 179 -10.91 -0.28 -5.66
CA GLN A 179 -9.61 -0.34 -6.34
C GLN A 179 -9.23 1.06 -6.91
N GLY A 180 -7.97 1.44 -6.76
CA GLY A 180 -7.45 2.76 -7.15
C GLY A 180 -7.81 3.91 -6.21
N THR A 181 -8.68 3.69 -5.21
CA THR A 181 -9.15 4.76 -4.29
C THR A 181 -8.89 4.45 -2.82
N GLN A 182 -8.93 3.19 -2.42
CA GLN A 182 -8.69 2.74 -1.05
C GLN A 182 -7.78 1.50 -1.06
N GLY A 183 -7.00 1.33 0.01
CA GLY A 183 -6.31 0.08 0.31
C GLY A 183 -6.88 -0.53 1.58
N CYS A 184 -7.04 -1.85 1.59
CA CYS A 184 -7.33 -2.63 2.78
C CYS A 184 -6.33 -3.80 2.82
N TYR A 185 -5.48 -3.80 3.84
CA TYR A 185 -4.39 -4.76 3.98
C TYR A 185 -4.62 -5.62 5.22
N MET A 186 -4.70 -6.92 5.01
CA MET A 186 -4.88 -7.93 6.05
C MET A 186 -3.76 -7.88 7.08
N SER A 187 -4.09 -7.95 8.38
CA SER A 187 -3.12 -8.29 9.42
C SER A 187 -3.29 -9.73 9.90
N ALA A 188 -2.26 -10.27 10.55
CA ALA A 188 -2.34 -11.58 11.20
C ALA A 188 -3.18 -11.56 12.50
N THR A 189 -3.87 -10.46 12.83
CA THR A 189 -4.54 -10.23 14.11
C THR A 189 -6.05 -10.22 13.94
N LEU A 190 -6.74 -11.01 14.76
CA LEU A 190 -8.20 -10.96 14.89
C LEU A 190 -8.65 -9.81 15.80
N TYR A 191 -9.88 -9.36 15.60
CA TYR A 191 -10.55 -8.46 16.52
C TYR A 191 -11.07 -9.24 17.75
N SER A 192 -10.41 -9.03 18.89
CA SER A 192 -10.64 -9.84 20.09
C SER A 192 -12.02 -9.67 20.75
N ASN A 193 -12.78 -8.65 20.37
CA ASN A 193 -14.14 -8.44 20.91
C ASN A 193 -15.21 -9.15 20.06
N ASP A 194 -14.87 -9.58 18.85
CA ASP A 194 -15.75 -10.34 17.98
C ASP A 194 -14.90 -11.15 16.98
N TYR A 195 -14.87 -12.46 17.13
CA TYR A 195 -14.06 -13.36 16.32
C TYR A 195 -14.57 -13.52 14.88
N GLY A 196 -15.70 -12.93 14.53
CA GLY A 196 -16.16 -12.81 13.14
C GLY A 196 -15.33 -11.85 12.29
N TYR A 197 -14.51 -10.99 12.94
CA TYR A 197 -13.77 -9.93 12.27
C TYR A 197 -12.26 -10.09 12.40
N GLU A 198 -11.55 -9.76 11.33
CA GLU A 198 -10.13 -9.50 11.32
C GLU A 198 -9.81 -8.01 11.53
N VAL A 199 -8.56 -7.70 11.84
CA VAL A 199 -8.07 -6.32 11.87
C VAL A 199 -7.25 -6.03 10.63
N CYS A 200 -7.66 -5.01 9.87
CA CYS A 200 -6.96 -4.53 8.68
C CYS A 200 -6.35 -3.15 8.88
N MET A 201 -5.30 -2.87 8.12
CA MET A 201 -4.86 -1.51 7.85
C MET A 201 -5.62 -0.96 6.64
N GLY A 202 -6.48 0.04 6.87
CA GLY A 202 -7.18 0.77 5.84
C GLY A 202 -6.49 2.09 5.49
N PHE A 203 -6.59 2.51 4.23
CA PHE A 203 -6.21 3.87 3.83
C PHE A 203 -6.99 4.36 2.61
N ASN A 204 -7.05 5.67 2.46
CA ASN A 204 -7.49 6.38 1.25
C ASN A 204 -6.59 7.60 1.04
N LYS A 205 -6.80 8.41 0.01
CA LYS A 205 -5.97 9.59 -0.29
C LYS A 205 -5.79 10.56 0.90
N LYS A 206 -6.71 10.55 1.90
CA LYS A 206 -6.71 11.53 3.00
C LYS A 206 -6.19 10.95 4.31
N ASP A 207 -6.55 9.70 4.60
CA ASP A 207 -6.38 9.11 5.92
C ASP A 207 -5.83 7.68 5.86
N ARG A 208 -5.23 7.27 6.98
CA ARG A 208 -4.80 5.91 7.30
C ARG A 208 -5.39 5.54 8.65
N TYR A 209 -5.93 4.35 8.76
CA TYR A 209 -6.68 3.93 9.94
C TYR A 209 -6.61 2.40 10.11
N THR A 210 -6.96 1.94 11.29
CA THR A 210 -7.26 0.54 11.55
C THR A 210 -8.76 0.32 11.37
N ILE A 211 -9.15 -0.73 10.69
CA ILE A 211 -10.54 -1.12 10.47
C ILE A 211 -10.72 -2.61 10.77
N ASN A 212 -11.91 -3.00 11.22
CA ASN A 212 -12.31 -4.38 11.32
C ASN A 212 -13.13 -4.73 10.07
N SER A 213 -12.84 -5.87 9.46
CA SER A 213 -13.56 -6.40 8.30
C SER A 213 -13.97 -7.85 8.58
N ASP A 214 -15.03 -8.31 7.94
CA ASP A 214 -15.42 -9.70 8.05
C ASP A 214 -14.25 -10.60 7.61
N ARG A 215 -13.93 -11.63 8.41
CA ARG A 215 -12.74 -12.45 8.19
C ARG A 215 -12.80 -13.32 6.94
N TYR A 216 -13.96 -13.44 6.31
CA TYR A 216 -14.14 -14.10 5.02
C TYR A 216 -13.95 -13.16 3.82
N ASP A 217 -13.95 -11.82 4.03
CA ASP A 217 -13.68 -10.87 2.97
C ASP A 217 -12.27 -11.06 2.40
N GLY A 218 -12.13 -10.80 1.10
CA GLY A 218 -10.84 -10.89 0.43
C GLY A 218 -10.03 -9.61 0.55
N HIS A 219 -8.86 -9.70 1.20
CA HIS A 219 -7.92 -8.60 1.35
C HIS A 219 -6.54 -8.96 0.82
N THR A 220 -5.81 -7.94 0.37
CA THR A 220 -4.43 -8.12 -0.05
C THR A 220 -3.48 -8.16 1.16
N ILE A 221 -2.32 -8.80 0.98
CA ILE A 221 -1.32 -8.97 2.02
C ILE A 221 0.01 -8.36 1.58
N ARG A 222 0.58 -7.49 2.39
CA ARG A 222 1.97 -7.04 2.27
C ARG A 222 2.80 -7.75 3.33
N PRO A 223 3.58 -8.78 2.98
CA PRO A 223 4.35 -9.56 3.93
C PRO A 223 5.45 -8.78 4.65
N VAL A 224 5.84 -9.31 5.81
CA VAL A 224 6.99 -8.85 6.58
C VAL A 224 7.92 -10.00 6.90
N LYS A 225 9.19 -9.67 7.21
CA LYS A 225 10.15 -10.60 7.81
C LYS A 225 11.09 -9.89 8.80
N LYS A 226 11.71 -10.66 9.67
CA LYS A 226 12.67 -10.15 10.67
C LYS A 226 13.98 -9.67 10.05
#